data_d2517006f39ce5f205a0975cea3fa19c
#
_entry.id   d2517006f39ce5f205a0975cea3fa19c
#
_cell.length_a   1.000
_cell.length_b   1.000
_cell.length_c   1.000
_cell.angle_alpha   90.00
_cell.angle_beta   90.00
_cell.angle_gamma   90.00
#
_symmetry.space_group_name_H-M   'P 1'
#
loop_
_entity.id
_entity.type
_entity.pdbx_description
1 polymer ?
#
loop_
_entity_poly.entity_id
_entity_poly.type
_entity_poly.pdbx_seq_one_letter_code
_entity_poly.pdbx_strand_id
1 'polypeptide(L)'
;MELNLEPLNLPGVESKRPLVIAGPCSAETEEQVMETALQLAKNGVKVVRAGIWKPRTKPGGFEGHGAKALPWLKRVKEETGMLTTTEVATAKHVEAALEAGIDILWIGARTSANPFAVQDIADALKGVDIPVLVKNPINPDLELWVGALERVNGAGVKRIAAIHRGFSSYDKKIYRNLPMWQIPIELSRRIPNLPMICDPSHIGGRRDLIAPLCQQAMAVGMDGLMIESHCNPDNACSDANQQVSPDILDYILNMLVIRDEIQTTE
;
A
#
# COMPACT_ATOMS: atom_id res chain seq x y z
N MET A 1 -12.33 -2.92 -20.90
CA MET A 1 -12.19 -4.31 -20.42
C MET A 1 -12.81 -4.38 -19.02
N GLU A 2 -13.55 -5.42 -18.73
CA GLU A 2 -14.26 -5.56 -17.45
C GLU A 2 -13.47 -6.56 -16.59
N LEU A 3 -12.92 -6.08 -15.46
CA LEU A 3 -12.30 -6.96 -14.47
C LEU A 3 -13.42 -7.59 -13.62
N ASN A 4 -13.29 -8.88 -13.32
CA ASN A 4 -14.18 -9.58 -12.41
C ASN A 4 -13.76 -9.30 -10.95
N LEU A 5 -14.21 -8.17 -10.40
CA LEU A 5 -13.84 -7.71 -9.06
C LEU A 5 -14.94 -7.94 -8.04
N GLU A 6 -14.53 -8.27 -6.83
CA GLU A 6 -15.35 -8.31 -5.62
C GLU A 6 -14.85 -7.24 -4.63
N PRO A 7 -15.72 -6.72 -3.75
CA PRO A 7 -15.29 -5.81 -2.68
C PRO A 7 -14.17 -6.42 -1.83
N LEU A 8 -13.26 -5.62 -1.32
CA LEU A 8 -12.13 -6.12 -0.52
C LEU A 8 -12.56 -6.92 0.71
N ASN A 9 -13.70 -6.58 1.33
CA ASN A 9 -14.31 -7.27 2.48
C ASN A 9 -13.26 -7.70 3.51
N LEU A 10 -12.55 -6.73 4.06
CA LEU A 10 -11.49 -6.98 5.04
C LEU A 10 -12.12 -7.25 6.42
N PRO A 11 -11.88 -8.40 7.06
CA PRO A 11 -12.46 -8.73 8.36
C PRO A 11 -12.13 -7.67 9.42
N GLY A 12 -13.15 -7.18 10.14
CA GLY A 12 -12.98 -6.19 11.20
C GLY A 12 -12.66 -4.76 10.72
N VAL A 13 -12.68 -4.52 9.42
CA VAL A 13 -12.48 -3.20 8.81
C VAL A 13 -13.83 -2.68 8.30
N GLU A 14 -14.21 -1.50 8.77
CA GLU A 14 -15.45 -0.84 8.31
C GLU A 14 -15.32 -0.40 6.84
N SER A 15 -16.44 -0.48 6.10
CA SER A 15 -16.52 0.04 4.73
C SER A 15 -16.63 1.56 4.69
N LYS A 16 -15.79 2.25 5.49
CA LYS A 16 -15.78 3.70 5.61
C LYS A 16 -14.52 4.28 4.98
N ARG A 17 -14.68 5.36 4.23
CA ARG A 17 -13.53 6.11 3.69
C ARG A 17 -12.89 6.99 4.76
N PRO A 18 -11.56 7.08 4.77
CA PRO A 18 -10.63 6.25 4.00
C PRO A 18 -10.36 4.89 4.66
N LEU A 19 -10.16 3.83 3.86
CA LEU A 19 -9.43 2.67 4.34
C LEU A 19 -7.99 3.09 4.68
N VAL A 20 -7.56 2.89 5.92
CA VAL A 20 -6.21 3.26 6.37
C VAL A 20 -5.33 2.02 6.51
N ILE A 21 -4.23 2.01 5.76
CA ILE A 21 -3.16 1.02 5.84
C ILE A 21 -1.92 1.77 6.32
N ALA A 22 -1.43 1.48 7.51
CA ALA A 22 -0.30 2.21 8.08
C ALA A 22 0.74 1.27 8.72
N GLY A 23 1.98 1.74 8.82
CA GLY A 23 3.08 0.99 9.42
C GLY A 23 4.42 1.33 8.79
N PRO A 24 5.51 0.72 9.23
CA PRO A 24 6.83 1.14 8.84
C PRO A 24 7.13 0.86 7.36
N CYS A 25 8.04 1.64 6.79
CA CYS A 25 8.59 1.38 5.46
C CYS A 25 9.19 -0.02 5.39
N SER A 26 9.95 -0.39 6.41
CA SER A 26 10.53 -1.72 6.56
C SER A 26 10.39 -2.25 7.99
N ALA A 27 10.25 -3.59 8.10
CA ALA A 27 10.46 -4.30 9.35
C ALA A 27 11.95 -4.34 9.65
N GLU A 28 12.38 -3.68 10.73
CA GLU A 28 13.79 -3.49 11.09
C GLU A 28 14.21 -4.36 12.26
N THR A 29 13.38 -4.42 13.28
CA THR A 29 13.45 -5.37 14.40
C THR A 29 12.05 -5.80 14.81
N GLU A 30 11.92 -6.88 15.56
CA GLU A 30 10.63 -7.32 16.07
C GLU A 30 10.01 -6.28 17.00
N GLU A 31 10.84 -5.68 17.88
CA GLU A 31 10.42 -4.65 18.83
C GLU A 31 9.90 -3.41 18.10
N GLN A 32 10.61 -2.95 17.05
CA GLN A 32 10.22 -1.78 16.27
C GLN A 32 8.86 -2.01 15.58
N VAL A 33 8.67 -3.19 14.98
CA VAL A 33 7.42 -3.54 14.30
C VAL A 33 6.27 -3.60 15.29
N MET A 34 6.48 -4.27 16.43
CA MET A 34 5.47 -4.43 17.47
C MET A 34 5.10 -3.09 18.12
N GLU A 35 6.10 -2.28 18.51
CA GLU A 35 5.84 -0.96 19.10
C GLU A 35 5.04 -0.06 18.16
N THR A 36 5.43 -0.02 16.87
CA THR A 36 4.68 0.74 15.86
C THR A 36 3.25 0.22 15.74
N ALA A 37 3.05 -1.10 15.66
CA ALA A 37 1.73 -1.70 15.52
C ALA A 37 0.83 -1.45 16.72
N LEU A 38 1.34 -1.56 17.95
CA LEU A 38 0.58 -1.28 19.17
C LEU A 38 0.09 0.17 19.23
N GLN A 39 0.96 1.13 18.88
CA GLN A 39 0.58 2.54 18.81
C GLN A 39 -0.49 2.80 17.73
N LEU A 40 -0.34 2.20 16.54
CA LEU A 40 -1.32 2.30 15.46
C LEU A 40 -2.67 1.66 15.84
N ALA A 41 -2.65 0.48 16.48
CA ALA A 41 -3.86 -0.18 16.94
C ALA A 41 -4.63 0.65 17.97
N LYS A 42 -3.92 1.31 18.91
CA LYS A 42 -4.49 2.26 19.87
C LYS A 42 -5.19 3.42 19.18
N ASN A 43 -4.67 3.87 18.06
CA ASN A 43 -5.24 4.95 17.24
C ASN A 43 -6.32 4.43 16.25
N GLY A 44 -6.77 3.18 16.40
CA GLY A 44 -7.88 2.62 15.63
C GLY A 44 -7.52 2.11 14.23
N VAL A 45 -6.26 2.11 13.84
CA VAL A 45 -5.81 1.50 12.57
C VAL A 45 -6.05 0.00 12.61
N LYS A 46 -6.60 -0.56 11.53
CA LYS A 46 -6.98 -1.97 11.44
C LYS A 46 -6.09 -2.79 10.51
N VAL A 47 -5.31 -2.15 9.67
CA VAL A 47 -4.43 -2.83 8.71
C VAL A 47 -3.02 -2.28 8.85
N VAL A 48 -2.09 -3.14 9.30
CA VAL A 48 -0.67 -2.78 9.42
C VAL A 48 0.09 -3.21 8.18
N ARG A 49 0.96 -2.32 7.70
CA ARG A 49 1.93 -2.62 6.65
C ARG A 49 3.36 -2.72 7.23
N ALA A 50 4.17 -3.63 6.72
CA ALA A 50 5.61 -3.58 6.89
C ALA A 50 6.30 -4.25 5.69
N GLY A 51 7.25 -3.56 5.06
CA GLY A 51 8.06 -4.16 3.99
C GLY A 51 9.15 -5.05 4.59
N ILE A 52 9.15 -6.33 4.25
CA ILE A 52 10.17 -7.28 4.71
C ILE A 52 11.22 -7.60 3.64
N TRP A 53 10.84 -7.49 2.37
CA TRP A 53 11.72 -7.52 1.21
C TRP A 53 11.81 -6.13 0.59
N LYS A 54 13.02 -5.55 0.49
CA LYS A 54 13.20 -4.17 0.02
C LYS A 54 14.05 -4.13 -1.25
N PRO A 55 13.43 -3.97 -2.43
CA PRO A 55 14.18 -3.78 -3.66
C PRO A 55 14.87 -2.40 -3.61
N ARG A 56 16.18 -2.37 -3.56
CA ARG A 56 16.96 -1.12 -3.51
C ARG A 56 17.44 -0.70 -4.88
N THR A 57 17.40 0.60 -5.16
CA THR A 57 17.94 1.17 -6.41
C THR A 57 19.48 1.10 -6.43
N LYS A 58 20.10 1.23 -5.25
CA LYS A 58 21.54 1.13 -5.09
C LYS A 58 21.87 -0.03 -4.14
N PRO A 59 22.90 -0.83 -4.43
CA PRO A 59 23.36 -1.86 -3.50
C PRO A 59 23.92 -1.23 -2.21
N GLY A 60 23.95 -2.01 -1.13
CA GLY A 60 24.49 -1.61 0.17
C GLY A 60 23.53 -0.89 1.10
N GLY A 61 22.27 -0.65 0.70
CA GLY A 61 21.21 -0.21 1.60
C GLY A 61 20.59 -1.37 2.38
N PHE A 62 19.77 -1.05 3.40
CA PHE A 62 19.01 -2.06 4.14
C PHE A 62 17.99 -2.76 3.21
N GLU A 63 18.17 -4.05 2.95
CA GLU A 63 17.38 -4.84 2.01
C GLU A 63 16.19 -5.56 2.66
N GLY A 64 15.98 -5.34 3.97
CA GLY A 64 15.01 -6.05 4.78
C GLY A 64 15.52 -7.38 5.31
N HIS A 65 14.77 -7.99 6.19
CA HIS A 65 15.10 -9.29 6.79
C HIS A 65 14.48 -10.48 6.02
N GLY A 66 13.68 -10.18 5.01
CA GLY A 66 13.02 -11.23 4.22
C GLY A 66 12.07 -12.08 5.06
N ALA A 67 12.00 -13.35 4.76
CA ALA A 67 11.13 -14.29 5.45
C ALA A 67 11.37 -14.39 6.97
N LYS A 68 12.55 -13.98 7.47
CA LYS A 68 12.83 -13.94 8.92
C LYS A 68 11.94 -12.97 9.69
N ALA A 69 11.38 -11.96 9.04
CA ALA A 69 10.47 -11.01 9.66
C ALA A 69 8.99 -11.44 9.58
N LEU A 70 8.64 -12.51 8.88
CA LEU A 70 7.26 -13.00 8.83
C LEU A 70 6.69 -13.38 10.20
N PRO A 71 7.44 -14.06 11.11
CA PRO A 71 6.98 -14.31 12.46
C PRO A 71 6.64 -13.03 13.25
N TRP A 72 7.33 -11.91 13.00
CA TRP A 72 7.04 -10.63 13.66
C TRP A 72 5.67 -10.09 13.24
N LEU A 73 5.32 -10.18 11.94
CA LEU A 73 4.01 -9.79 11.45
C LEU A 73 2.90 -10.70 11.98
N LYS A 74 3.17 -12.01 12.06
CA LYS A 74 2.24 -12.95 12.67
C LYS A 74 1.96 -12.59 14.13
N ARG A 75 2.98 -12.29 14.91
CA ARG A 75 2.86 -11.85 16.28
C ARG A 75 2.07 -10.54 16.40
N VAL A 76 2.30 -9.56 15.51
CA VAL A 76 1.49 -8.33 15.46
C VAL A 76 0.01 -8.65 15.30
N LYS A 77 -0.35 -9.55 14.40
CA LYS A 77 -1.74 -9.98 14.19
C LYS A 77 -2.32 -10.63 15.45
N GLU A 78 -1.56 -11.52 16.10
CA GLU A 78 -1.98 -12.22 17.30
C GLU A 78 -2.19 -11.28 18.50
N GLU A 79 -1.31 -10.29 18.69
CA GLU A 79 -1.37 -9.38 19.85
C GLU A 79 -2.30 -8.17 19.64
N THR A 80 -2.50 -7.72 18.39
CA THR A 80 -3.27 -6.49 18.11
C THR A 80 -4.62 -6.74 17.45
N GLY A 81 -4.81 -7.92 16.86
CA GLY A 81 -5.97 -8.22 16.01
C GLY A 81 -5.99 -7.47 14.67
N MET A 82 -4.93 -6.73 14.32
CA MET A 82 -4.81 -6.04 13.03
C MET A 82 -4.57 -7.02 11.90
N LEU A 83 -5.11 -6.73 10.72
CA LEU A 83 -4.72 -7.41 9.49
C LEU A 83 -3.31 -6.98 9.08
N THR A 84 -2.53 -7.93 8.56
CA THR A 84 -1.14 -7.70 8.16
C THR A 84 -1.00 -7.65 6.65
N THR A 85 -0.14 -6.77 6.16
CA THR A 85 0.20 -6.71 4.73
C THR A 85 1.69 -6.48 4.49
N THR A 86 2.23 -7.11 3.47
CA THR A 86 3.63 -6.96 3.06
C THR A 86 3.79 -6.94 1.54
N GLU A 87 4.94 -6.40 1.07
CA GLU A 87 5.30 -6.38 -0.35
C GLU A 87 5.75 -7.76 -0.82
N VAL A 88 5.30 -8.16 -2.00
CA VAL A 88 5.81 -9.34 -2.70
C VAL A 88 6.36 -8.95 -4.08
N ALA A 89 7.43 -9.58 -4.50
CA ALA A 89 8.11 -9.30 -5.76
C ALA A 89 8.44 -10.56 -6.58
N THR A 90 8.21 -11.75 -6.01
CA THR A 90 8.45 -13.05 -6.65
C THR A 90 7.42 -14.06 -6.19
N ALA A 91 7.25 -15.17 -6.91
CA ALA A 91 6.43 -16.31 -6.49
C ALA A 91 6.82 -16.84 -5.11
N LYS A 92 8.12 -16.95 -4.81
CA LYS A 92 8.60 -17.39 -3.50
C LYS A 92 8.20 -16.47 -2.35
N HIS A 93 8.10 -15.14 -2.60
CA HIS A 93 7.61 -14.20 -1.60
C HIS A 93 6.11 -14.43 -1.34
N VAL A 94 5.33 -14.72 -2.38
CA VAL A 94 3.90 -15.07 -2.26
C VAL A 94 3.75 -16.32 -1.40
N GLU A 95 4.43 -17.41 -1.75
CA GLU A 95 4.37 -18.67 -1.03
C GLU A 95 4.70 -18.48 0.45
N ALA A 96 5.85 -17.85 0.76
CA ALA A 96 6.27 -17.60 2.15
C ALA A 96 5.28 -16.72 2.94
N ALA A 97 4.71 -15.70 2.31
CA ALA A 97 3.73 -14.83 2.95
C ALA A 97 2.40 -15.56 3.23
N LEU A 98 1.95 -16.42 2.31
CA LEU A 98 0.76 -17.24 2.49
C LEU A 98 0.95 -18.27 3.61
N GLU A 99 2.09 -18.97 3.63
CA GLU A 99 2.44 -19.93 4.70
C GLU A 99 2.50 -19.27 6.09
N ALA A 100 2.94 -18.01 6.15
CA ALA A 100 2.98 -17.23 7.39
C ALA A 100 1.62 -16.66 7.81
N GLY A 101 0.58 -16.78 6.98
CA GLY A 101 -0.76 -16.27 7.28
C GLY A 101 -0.90 -14.75 7.16
N ILE A 102 -0.15 -14.12 6.25
CA ILE A 102 -0.32 -12.71 5.89
C ILE A 102 -1.70 -12.53 5.24
N ASP A 103 -2.42 -11.48 5.63
CA ASP A 103 -3.83 -11.26 5.25
C ASP A 103 -3.99 -10.58 3.89
N ILE A 104 -3.04 -9.73 3.51
CA ILE A 104 -3.10 -8.89 2.30
C ILE A 104 -1.70 -8.84 1.69
N LEU A 105 -1.59 -8.93 0.38
CA LEU A 105 -0.32 -8.75 -0.32
C LEU A 105 -0.34 -7.46 -1.13
N TRP A 106 0.83 -6.78 -1.28
CA TRP A 106 0.93 -5.75 -2.30
C TRP A 106 2.10 -6.00 -3.25
N ILE A 107 1.87 -5.65 -4.51
CA ILE A 107 2.87 -5.66 -5.57
C ILE A 107 3.48 -4.26 -5.67
N GLY A 108 4.80 -4.16 -5.49
CA GLY A 108 5.51 -2.90 -5.50
C GLY A 108 5.63 -2.26 -6.89
N ALA A 109 5.90 -0.95 -6.94
CA ALA A 109 5.95 -0.16 -8.17
C ALA A 109 7.05 -0.58 -9.17
N ARG A 110 8.16 -1.15 -8.69
CA ARG A 110 9.22 -1.69 -9.56
C ARG A 110 8.83 -3.04 -10.14
N THR A 111 8.11 -3.83 -9.37
CA THR A 111 7.59 -5.14 -9.77
C THR A 111 6.44 -4.98 -10.76
N SER A 112 5.48 -4.09 -10.50
CA SER A 112 4.36 -3.81 -11.41
C SER A 112 4.79 -3.24 -12.77
N ALA A 113 6.00 -2.66 -12.85
CA ALA A 113 6.60 -2.22 -14.10
C ALA A 113 7.18 -3.38 -14.96
N ASN A 114 7.18 -4.60 -14.44
CA ASN A 114 7.73 -5.78 -15.13
C ASN A 114 6.64 -6.84 -15.34
N PRO A 115 6.11 -6.99 -16.58
CA PRO A 115 5.05 -7.95 -16.88
C PRO A 115 5.39 -9.41 -16.56
N PHE A 116 6.66 -9.82 -16.69
CA PHE A 116 7.10 -11.18 -16.34
C PHE A 116 7.01 -11.41 -14.83
N ALA A 117 7.51 -10.47 -14.03
CA ALA A 117 7.45 -10.57 -12.57
C ALA A 117 6.00 -10.58 -12.06
N VAL A 118 5.13 -9.75 -12.64
CA VAL A 118 3.70 -9.75 -12.30
C VAL A 118 3.06 -11.08 -12.69
N GLN A 119 3.41 -11.66 -13.87
CA GLN A 119 2.88 -12.95 -14.29
C GLN A 119 3.31 -14.07 -13.33
N ASP A 120 4.57 -14.12 -12.91
CA ASP A 120 5.07 -15.11 -11.96
C ASP A 120 4.32 -15.03 -10.61
N ILE A 121 4.06 -13.80 -10.14
CA ILE A 121 3.25 -13.58 -8.92
C ILE A 121 1.80 -14.02 -9.14
N ALA A 122 1.19 -13.67 -10.27
CA ALA A 122 -0.17 -14.04 -10.61
C ALA A 122 -0.32 -15.58 -10.69
N ASP A 123 0.66 -16.26 -11.27
CA ASP A 123 0.65 -17.74 -11.34
C ASP A 123 0.74 -18.38 -9.95
N ALA A 124 1.50 -17.80 -9.03
CA ALA A 124 1.57 -18.25 -7.63
C ALA A 124 0.29 -17.98 -6.83
N LEU A 125 -0.56 -17.08 -7.29
CA LEU A 125 -1.83 -16.72 -6.66
C LEU A 125 -3.02 -17.53 -7.18
N LYS A 126 -2.84 -18.41 -8.16
CA LYS A 126 -3.92 -19.24 -8.70
C LYS A 126 -4.55 -20.11 -7.62
N GLY A 127 -5.87 -19.99 -7.47
CA GLY A 127 -6.64 -20.74 -6.47
C GLY A 127 -6.51 -20.22 -5.03
N VAL A 128 -5.87 -19.06 -4.84
CA VAL A 128 -5.71 -18.43 -3.53
C VAL A 128 -6.73 -17.29 -3.37
N ASP A 129 -7.50 -17.31 -2.29
CA ASP A 129 -8.42 -16.23 -1.93
C ASP A 129 -7.75 -15.26 -0.96
N ILE A 130 -7.01 -14.30 -1.48
CA ILE A 130 -6.34 -13.23 -0.72
C ILE A 130 -6.51 -11.89 -1.41
N PRO A 131 -6.73 -10.77 -0.69
CA PRO A 131 -6.69 -9.44 -1.28
C PRO A 131 -5.28 -9.09 -1.79
N VAL A 132 -5.20 -8.50 -2.99
CA VAL A 132 -3.95 -8.06 -3.59
C VAL A 132 -4.03 -6.59 -3.99
N LEU A 133 -3.10 -5.80 -3.49
CA LEU A 133 -2.99 -4.38 -3.81
C LEU A 133 -1.88 -4.18 -4.84
N VAL A 134 -2.15 -3.43 -5.91
CA VAL A 134 -1.19 -3.26 -7.01
C VAL A 134 -0.77 -1.79 -7.12
N LYS A 135 0.49 -1.48 -6.77
CA LYS A 135 1.03 -0.13 -6.97
C LYS A 135 1.16 0.19 -8.46
N ASN A 136 0.93 1.46 -8.82
CA ASN A 136 1.26 1.91 -10.17
C ASN A 136 2.75 1.66 -10.48
N PRO A 137 3.11 1.40 -11.75
CA PRO A 137 4.50 1.31 -12.18
C PRO A 137 5.24 2.62 -11.90
N ILE A 138 6.57 2.55 -11.81
CA ILE A 138 7.40 3.73 -11.56
C ILE A 138 7.28 4.78 -12.66
N ASN A 139 7.11 4.37 -13.91
CA ASN A 139 6.87 5.25 -15.07
C ASN A 139 5.38 5.58 -15.20
N PRO A 140 5.06 6.75 -15.79
CA PRO A 140 3.68 7.19 -16.00
C PRO A 140 3.04 6.48 -17.21
N ASP A 141 2.80 5.18 -17.05
CA ASP A 141 2.23 4.31 -18.06
C ASP A 141 0.97 3.63 -17.51
N LEU A 142 -0.20 4.13 -17.94
CA LEU A 142 -1.49 3.62 -17.51
C LEU A 142 -1.75 2.20 -18.03
N GLU A 143 -1.37 1.90 -19.27
CA GLU A 143 -1.62 0.59 -19.87
C GLU A 143 -0.79 -0.50 -19.18
N LEU A 144 0.42 -0.16 -18.75
CA LEU A 144 1.25 -1.06 -17.96
C LEU A 144 0.64 -1.35 -16.58
N TRP A 145 -0.01 -0.35 -15.95
CA TRP A 145 -0.72 -0.53 -14.68
C TRP A 145 -1.97 -1.39 -14.86
N VAL A 146 -2.77 -1.09 -15.87
CA VAL A 146 -3.94 -1.90 -16.25
C VAL A 146 -3.52 -3.34 -16.52
N GLY A 147 -2.47 -3.57 -17.31
CA GLY A 147 -1.96 -4.91 -17.61
C GLY A 147 -1.52 -5.69 -16.37
N ALA A 148 -0.97 -5.01 -15.35
CA ALA A 148 -0.64 -5.64 -14.07
C ALA A 148 -1.89 -6.09 -13.31
N LEU A 149 -2.93 -5.23 -13.24
CA LEU A 149 -4.22 -5.56 -12.64
C LEU A 149 -4.92 -6.74 -13.34
N GLU A 150 -4.89 -6.73 -14.67
CA GLU A 150 -5.46 -7.80 -15.51
C GLU A 150 -4.81 -9.16 -15.28
N ARG A 151 -3.47 -9.21 -15.17
CA ARG A 151 -2.75 -10.46 -14.89
C ARG A 151 -3.15 -11.03 -13.54
N VAL A 152 -3.23 -10.20 -12.50
CA VAL A 152 -3.64 -10.63 -11.17
C VAL A 152 -5.10 -11.10 -11.18
N ASN A 153 -6.01 -10.35 -11.82
CA ASN A 153 -7.42 -10.76 -11.94
C ASN A 153 -7.60 -12.00 -12.81
N GLY A 154 -6.83 -12.13 -13.89
CA GLY A 154 -6.84 -13.30 -14.78
C GLY A 154 -6.35 -14.59 -14.11
N ALA A 155 -5.58 -14.48 -13.03
CA ALA A 155 -5.19 -15.62 -12.18
C ALA A 155 -6.31 -16.07 -11.22
N GLY A 156 -7.44 -15.34 -11.18
CA GLY A 156 -8.60 -15.64 -10.33
C GLY A 156 -8.70 -14.81 -9.06
N VAL A 157 -7.76 -13.89 -8.80
CA VAL A 157 -7.86 -12.95 -7.68
C VAL A 157 -8.94 -11.92 -8.00
N LYS A 158 -9.96 -11.84 -7.16
CA LYS A 158 -11.09 -10.93 -7.35
C LYS A 158 -11.05 -9.72 -6.42
N ARG A 159 -10.45 -9.85 -5.24
CA ARG A 159 -10.30 -8.77 -4.25
C ARG A 159 -9.03 -7.99 -4.51
N ILE A 160 -9.11 -7.02 -5.41
CA ILE A 160 -7.97 -6.21 -5.88
C ILE A 160 -8.24 -4.75 -5.57
N ALA A 161 -7.18 -4.01 -5.19
CA ALA A 161 -7.19 -2.56 -5.18
C ALA A 161 -5.93 -2.02 -5.87
N ALA A 162 -6.02 -0.81 -6.42
CA ALA A 162 -4.90 -0.10 -6.97
C ALA A 162 -4.28 0.85 -5.93
N ILE A 163 -2.95 0.99 -5.92
CA ILE A 163 -2.26 1.96 -5.07
C ILE A 163 -1.55 2.99 -5.94
N HIS A 164 -1.97 4.24 -5.81
CA HIS A 164 -1.32 5.38 -6.43
C HIS A 164 -0.21 5.92 -5.52
N ARG A 165 1.06 5.78 -5.96
CA ARG A 165 2.26 6.22 -5.23
C ARG A 165 3.08 7.28 -5.97
N GLY A 166 2.51 7.89 -7.01
CA GLY A 166 3.18 8.82 -7.91
C GLY A 166 4.12 8.12 -8.91
N PHE A 167 4.63 8.91 -9.83
CA PHE A 167 5.45 8.44 -10.94
C PHE A 167 6.84 9.07 -10.92
N SER A 168 7.83 8.34 -11.41
CA SER A 168 9.19 8.85 -11.53
C SER A 168 9.27 10.03 -12.50
N SER A 169 10.08 11.02 -12.12
CA SER A 169 10.42 12.15 -12.98
C SER A 169 11.89 12.49 -12.80
N TYR A 170 12.49 13.05 -13.83
CA TYR A 170 13.83 13.61 -13.74
C TYR A 170 13.85 14.86 -12.83
N ASP A 171 12.82 15.72 -12.92
CA ASP A 171 12.66 16.90 -12.08
C ASP A 171 11.96 16.55 -10.76
N LYS A 172 12.69 16.62 -9.65
CA LYS A 172 12.25 16.30 -8.30
C LYS A 172 12.27 17.51 -7.37
N LYS A 173 11.72 18.62 -7.78
CA LYS A 173 11.75 19.88 -6.99
C LYS A 173 10.91 19.81 -5.72
N ILE A 174 9.70 19.31 -5.82
CA ILE A 174 8.73 19.30 -4.71
C ILE A 174 8.48 17.87 -4.24
N TYR A 175 8.07 17.00 -5.16
CA TYR A 175 7.69 15.61 -4.89
C TYR A 175 8.83 14.64 -5.16
N ARG A 176 8.91 13.57 -4.37
CA ARG A 176 9.80 12.44 -4.67
C ARG A 176 9.34 11.73 -5.96
N ASN A 177 8.03 11.58 -6.12
CA ASN A 177 7.39 11.06 -7.31
C ASN A 177 6.21 11.96 -7.66
N LEU A 178 6.10 12.38 -8.92
CA LEU A 178 5.03 13.26 -9.35
C LEU A 178 3.66 12.59 -9.20
N PRO A 179 2.67 13.23 -8.60
CA PRO A 179 1.35 12.64 -8.39
C PRO A 179 0.62 12.36 -9.71
N MET A 180 0.75 13.21 -10.74
CA MET A 180 0.06 13.05 -12.03
C MET A 180 -1.37 12.50 -11.87
N TRP A 181 -2.19 13.19 -11.07
CA TRP A 181 -3.54 12.76 -10.65
C TRP A 181 -4.45 12.32 -11.80
N GLN A 182 -4.25 12.84 -13.01
CA GLN A 182 -4.99 12.45 -14.20
C GLN A 182 -4.90 10.95 -14.50
N ILE A 183 -3.78 10.27 -14.14
CA ILE A 183 -3.60 8.83 -14.42
C ILE A 183 -4.47 7.97 -13.51
N PRO A 184 -4.42 8.08 -12.15
CA PRO A 184 -5.31 7.31 -11.29
C PRO A 184 -6.80 7.68 -11.49
N ILE A 185 -7.13 8.95 -11.80
CA ILE A 185 -8.50 9.35 -12.13
C ILE A 185 -8.98 8.63 -13.41
N GLU A 186 -8.16 8.57 -14.45
CA GLU A 186 -8.51 7.83 -15.66
C GLU A 186 -8.63 6.31 -15.40
N LEU A 187 -7.79 5.75 -14.53
CA LEU A 187 -7.92 4.35 -14.13
C LEU A 187 -9.26 4.08 -13.44
N SER A 188 -9.64 4.93 -12.47
CA SER A 188 -10.93 4.81 -11.79
C SER A 188 -12.13 4.98 -12.74
N ARG A 189 -11.99 5.86 -13.76
CA ARG A 189 -13.02 6.00 -14.80
C ARG A 189 -13.17 4.75 -15.67
N ARG A 190 -12.05 4.07 -15.99
CA ARG A 190 -12.06 2.82 -16.80
C ARG A 190 -12.55 1.62 -16.02
N ILE A 191 -12.27 1.57 -14.71
CA ILE A 191 -12.61 0.44 -13.83
C ILE A 191 -13.28 1.01 -12.56
N PRO A 192 -14.57 1.40 -12.62
CA PRO A 192 -15.24 2.13 -11.54
C PRO A 192 -15.37 1.35 -10.22
N ASN A 193 -15.35 0.02 -10.29
CA ASN A 193 -15.44 -0.86 -9.11
C ASN A 193 -14.07 -1.25 -8.52
N LEU A 194 -12.96 -0.68 -9.03
CA LEU A 194 -11.61 -0.89 -8.50
C LEU A 194 -11.33 0.12 -7.38
N PRO A 195 -11.17 -0.31 -6.12
CA PRO A 195 -10.77 0.60 -5.05
C PRO A 195 -9.41 1.24 -5.33
N MET A 196 -9.31 2.57 -5.12
CA MET A 196 -8.08 3.34 -5.33
C MET A 196 -7.52 3.85 -4.00
N ILE A 197 -6.31 3.46 -3.68
CA ILE A 197 -5.60 3.84 -2.45
C ILE A 197 -4.46 4.81 -2.81
N CYS A 198 -4.32 5.91 -2.08
CA CYS A 198 -3.18 6.82 -2.22
C CYS A 198 -2.05 6.43 -1.27
N ASP A 199 -0.83 6.47 -1.75
CA ASP A 199 0.40 6.37 -0.95
C ASP A 199 1.10 7.73 -0.91
N PRO A 200 0.71 8.64 -0.01
CA PRO A 200 1.24 9.99 0.08
C PRO A 200 2.71 10.02 0.49
N SER A 201 3.18 9.01 1.24
CA SER A 201 4.57 8.90 1.69
C SER A 201 5.52 8.80 0.52
N HIS A 202 5.22 7.96 -0.47
CA HIS A 202 6.07 7.81 -1.65
C HIS A 202 5.88 8.93 -2.69
N ILE A 203 4.71 9.57 -2.74
CA ILE A 203 4.50 10.76 -3.56
C ILE A 203 5.36 11.91 -3.01
N GLY A 204 5.19 12.25 -1.74
CA GLY A 204 5.84 13.38 -1.09
C GLY A 204 7.33 13.18 -0.88
N GLY A 205 7.73 12.05 -0.32
CA GLY A 205 9.11 11.76 0.09
C GLY A 205 9.59 12.58 1.28
N ARG A 206 8.70 13.33 1.92
CA ARG A 206 8.95 14.20 3.08
C ARG A 206 7.67 14.39 3.90
N ARG A 207 7.81 14.51 5.21
CA ARG A 207 6.70 14.51 6.19
C ARG A 207 5.69 15.64 6.01
N ASP A 208 6.16 16.84 5.70
CA ASP A 208 5.31 18.03 5.56
C ASP A 208 4.34 17.96 4.36
N LEU A 209 4.57 17.06 3.42
CA LEU A 209 3.67 16.83 2.29
C LEU A 209 2.62 15.73 2.55
N ILE A 210 2.71 14.98 3.64
CA ILE A 210 1.79 13.85 3.88
C ILE A 210 0.35 14.36 4.06
N ALA A 211 0.12 15.30 4.98
CA ALA A 211 -1.23 15.84 5.24
C ALA A 211 -1.87 16.47 3.99
N PRO A 212 -1.20 17.39 3.26
CA PRO A 212 -1.79 17.96 2.04
C PRO A 212 -2.06 16.90 0.96
N LEU A 213 -1.21 15.88 0.81
CA LEU A 213 -1.43 14.81 -0.16
C LEU A 213 -2.59 13.89 0.24
N CYS A 214 -2.75 13.58 1.53
CA CYS A 214 -3.93 12.88 2.04
C CYS A 214 -5.21 13.65 1.71
N GLN A 215 -5.23 14.96 1.96
CA GLN A 215 -6.40 15.80 1.66
C GLN A 215 -6.69 15.87 0.16
N GLN A 216 -5.66 15.96 -0.70
CA GLN A 216 -5.83 15.88 -2.15
C GLN A 216 -6.41 14.54 -2.60
N ALA A 217 -5.91 13.43 -2.04
CA ALA A 217 -6.43 12.09 -2.33
C ALA A 217 -7.92 11.98 -1.99
N MET A 218 -8.35 12.49 -0.82
CA MET A 218 -9.77 12.51 -0.45
C MET A 218 -10.60 13.39 -1.39
N ALA A 219 -10.05 14.53 -1.79
CA ALA A 219 -10.73 15.46 -2.69
C ALA A 219 -10.95 14.91 -4.11
N VAL A 220 -10.05 14.05 -4.60
CA VAL A 220 -10.20 13.37 -5.90
C VAL A 220 -10.93 12.03 -5.81
N GLY A 221 -11.51 11.70 -4.66
CA GLY A 221 -12.38 10.54 -4.50
C GLY A 221 -11.69 9.20 -4.26
N MET A 222 -10.44 9.19 -3.77
CA MET A 222 -9.76 7.91 -3.46
C MET A 222 -10.38 7.22 -2.24
N ASP A 223 -10.38 5.89 -2.24
CA ASP A 223 -11.04 5.05 -1.25
C ASP A 223 -10.19 4.82 0.01
N GLY A 224 -8.87 4.97 -0.08
CA GLY A 224 -7.99 4.70 1.04
C GLY A 224 -6.65 5.41 0.98
N LEU A 225 -5.90 5.25 2.08
CA LEU A 225 -4.57 5.80 2.28
C LEU A 225 -3.61 4.71 2.76
N MET A 226 -2.44 4.59 2.13
CA MET A 226 -1.34 3.76 2.59
C MET A 226 -0.18 4.66 3.04
N ILE A 227 0.04 4.76 4.36
CA ILE A 227 0.95 5.76 4.94
C ILE A 227 2.08 5.06 5.69
N GLU A 228 3.32 5.51 5.47
CA GLU A 228 4.46 5.05 6.24
C GLU A 228 4.49 5.70 7.62
N SER A 229 4.40 4.86 8.66
CA SER A 229 4.43 5.27 10.06
C SER A 229 5.40 4.40 10.85
N HIS A 230 6.16 5.01 11.75
CA HIS A 230 7.22 4.35 12.51
C HIS A 230 7.27 4.91 13.94
N CYS A 231 7.47 4.07 14.95
CA CYS A 231 7.57 4.49 16.36
C CYS A 231 8.68 5.53 16.62
N ASN A 232 9.75 5.48 15.82
CA ASN A 232 10.86 6.44 15.88
C ASN A 232 11.33 6.78 14.45
N PRO A 233 10.61 7.64 13.70
CA PRO A 233 10.85 7.88 12.28
C PRO A 233 12.24 8.40 11.94
N ASP A 234 12.88 9.17 12.82
CA ASP A 234 14.19 9.77 12.58
C ASP A 234 15.34 8.75 12.55
N ASN A 235 15.13 7.61 13.22
CA ASN A 235 16.12 6.53 13.29
C ASN A 235 15.77 5.34 12.37
N ALA A 236 14.77 5.48 11.50
CA ALA A 236 14.38 4.42 10.58
C ALA A 236 15.50 4.05 9.59
N CYS A 237 15.73 2.77 9.39
CA CYS A 237 16.73 2.23 8.46
C CYS A 237 16.41 2.51 6.98
N SER A 238 15.15 2.83 6.68
CA SER A 238 14.70 3.15 5.33
C SER A 238 13.68 4.28 5.31
N ASP A 239 13.82 5.16 4.31
CA ASP A 239 12.88 6.24 3.99
C ASP A 239 12.48 7.11 5.20
N ALA A 240 13.40 7.35 6.16
CA ALA A 240 13.18 8.09 7.41
C ALA A 240 12.48 9.44 7.22
N ASN A 241 12.84 10.17 6.16
CA ASN A 241 12.33 11.53 5.90
C ASN A 241 10.83 11.59 5.56
N GLN A 242 10.22 10.49 5.15
CA GLN A 242 8.82 10.43 4.72
C GLN A 242 7.90 9.68 5.69
N GLN A 243 8.45 9.04 6.71
CA GLN A 243 7.66 8.35 7.72
C GLN A 243 7.19 9.32 8.82
N VAL A 244 5.97 9.18 9.27
CA VAL A 244 5.42 9.94 10.40
C VAL A 244 5.29 9.06 11.63
N SER A 245 5.27 9.65 12.84
CA SER A 245 4.92 8.87 14.03
C SER A 245 3.44 8.50 14.04
N PRO A 246 3.02 7.45 14.78
CA PRO A 246 1.61 7.10 14.91
C PRO A 246 0.74 8.24 15.44
N ASP A 247 1.25 9.08 16.35
CA ASP A 247 0.51 10.26 16.86
C ASP A 247 0.32 11.33 15.78
N ILE A 248 1.34 11.59 14.96
CA ILE A 248 1.21 12.51 13.81
C ILE A 248 0.24 11.96 12.77
N LEU A 249 0.26 10.64 12.54
CA LEU A 249 -0.71 10.01 11.65
C LEU A 249 -2.14 10.19 12.15
N ASP A 250 -2.39 9.93 13.43
CA ASP A 250 -3.71 10.12 14.04
C ASP A 250 -4.18 11.57 13.88
N TYR A 251 -3.31 12.55 14.17
CA TYR A 251 -3.61 13.97 13.94
C TYR A 251 -3.98 14.26 12.49
N ILE A 252 -3.23 13.73 11.51
CA ILE A 252 -3.52 13.91 10.08
C ILE A 252 -4.89 13.34 9.74
N LEU A 253 -5.20 12.12 10.18
CA LEU A 253 -6.46 11.44 9.87
C LEU A 253 -7.67 12.20 10.45
N ASN A 254 -7.54 12.73 11.67
CA ASN A 254 -8.59 13.50 12.34
C ASN A 254 -8.84 14.87 11.68
N MET A 255 -7.87 15.40 10.93
CA MET A 255 -7.99 16.68 10.23
C MET A 255 -8.53 16.55 8.80
N LEU A 256 -8.71 15.32 8.28
CA LEU A 256 -9.18 15.11 6.93
C LEU A 256 -10.64 15.53 6.74
N VAL A 257 -10.88 16.32 5.73
CA VAL A 257 -12.24 16.63 5.25
C VAL A 257 -12.59 15.66 4.15
N ILE A 258 -13.50 14.73 4.46
CA ILE A 258 -14.03 13.76 3.50
C ILE A 258 -15.37 14.30 3.02
N ARG A 259 -15.48 14.57 1.73
CA ARG A 259 -16.76 14.89 1.12
C ARG A 259 -17.51 13.59 0.88
N ASP A 260 -18.69 13.47 1.48
CA ASP A 260 -19.62 12.42 1.08
C ASP A 260 -19.97 12.64 -0.40
N GLU A 261 -20.14 11.55 -1.15
CA GLU A 261 -20.59 11.64 -2.53
C GLU A 261 -21.86 12.48 -2.58
N ILE A 262 -21.85 13.53 -3.40
CA ILE A 262 -23.08 14.27 -3.69
C ILE A 262 -23.98 13.24 -4.36
N GLN A 263 -25.02 12.77 -3.63
CA GLN A 263 -26.08 12.02 -4.26
C GLN A 263 -26.64 12.92 -5.35
N THR A 264 -26.28 12.64 -6.59
CA THR A 264 -26.97 13.21 -7.74
C THR A 264 -28.38 12.64 -7.68
N THR A 265 -29.29 13.39 -7.06
CA THR A 265 -30.71 13.17 -7.25
C THR A 265 -30.99 13.43 -8.72
N GLU A 266 -31.24 12.34 -9.48
CA GLU A 266 -31.89 12.40 -10.79
C GLU A 266 -33.29 13.00 -10.69
#